data_76691f4fddbf05e6f28aef04dfb498bb
#
_entry.id   76691f4fddbf05e6f28aef04dfb498bb
#
_cell.length_a   1.000
_cell.length_b   1.000
_cell.length_c   1.000
_cell.angle_alpha   90.00
_cell.angle_beta   90.00
_cell.angle_gamma   90.00
#
_symmetry.space_group_name_H-M   'P 1'
#
loop_
_entity.id
_entity.type
_entity.pdbx_description
1 polymer ?
#
loop_
_entity_poly.entity_id
_entity_poly.type
_entity_poly.pdbx_seq_one_letter_code
_entity_poly.pdbx_strand_id
1 'polypeptide(L)'
;MELTDADLVARVLADDDQHAFGELVRRHQSSVRGLLRQLTRTDVALADDLAQEAFLRAYKNIRSFRGEARLSTWLYRIAYNCFREDARRRKEVVGVDEDQWQAEQDPHTVDPGLRHDLMHALNLLPLHERTAVVLCCQNGLSHDEAARVLDIPLGTVKTNVLRGREKLKRTLAAWGPN
;
A
#
# COMPACT_ATOMS: atom_id res chain seq x y z
N MET A 1 28.42 8.74 -8.05
CA MET A 1 27.12 8.94 -8.73
C MET A 1 26.15 7.87 -8.19
N GLU A 2 25.07 8.27 -7.60
CA GLU A 2 24.10 7.31 -7.04
C GLU A 2 23.31 6.65 -8.20
N LEU A 3 23.27 5.31 -8.23
CA LEU A 3 22.56 4.56 -9.26
C LEU A 3 21.05 4.83 -9.17
N THR A 4 20.41 5.05 -10.30
CA THR A 4 18.95 5.16 -10.37
C THR A 4 18.27 3.79 -10.24
N ASP A 5 16.96 3.76 -9.97
CA ASP A 5 16.20 2.49 -9.98
C ASP A 5 16.28 1.80 -11.35
N ALA A 6 16.31 2.58 -12.44
CA ALA A 6 16.47 2.03 -13.79
C ALA A 6 17.84 1.35 -13.98
N ASP A 7 18.93 1.95 -13.46
CA ASP A 7 20.26 1.34 -13.52
C ASP A 7 20.32 0.04 -12.72
N LEU A 8 19.70 0.03 -11.53
CA LEU A 8 19.65 -1.16 -10.68
C LEU A 8 18.83 -2.27 -11.33
N VAL A 9 17.67 -1.95 -11.90
CA VAL A 9 16.85 -2.90 -12.66
C VAL A 9 17.63 -3.48 -13.85
N ALA A 10 18.34 -2.63 -14.61
CA ALA A 10 19.16 -3.08 -15.72
C ALA A 10 20.23 -4.10 -15.29
N ARG A 11 20.91 -3.87 -14.15
CA ARG A 11 21.88 -4.82 -13.57
C ARG A 11 21.25 -6.14 -13.17
N VAL A 12 20.06 -6.10 -12.52
CA VAL A 12 19.33 -7.32 -12.16
C VAL A 12 18.95 -8.11 -13.41
N LEU A 13 18.53 -7.43 -14.48
CA LEU A 13 18.10 -8.08 -15.72
C LEU A 13 19.28 -8.68 -16.52
N ALA A 14 20.45 -8.04 -16.49
CA ALA A 14 21.63 -8.49 -17.23
C ALA A 14 22.34 -9.67 -16.54
N ASP A 15 22.58 -9.55 -15.23
CA ASP A 15 23.53 -10.41 -14.51
C ASP A 15 22.90 -11.15 -13.32
N ASP A 16 21.57 -11.07 -13.15
CA ASP A 16 20.84 -11.56 -11.95
C ASP A 16 21.47 -11.00 -10.65
N ASP A 17 21.89 -9.70 -10.70
CA ASP A 17 22.61 -9.03 -9.62
C ASP A 17 21.72 -8.88 -8.37
N GLN A 18 21.87 -9.82 -7.43
CA GLN A 18 21.12 -9.84 -6.18
C GLN A 18 21.43 -8.62 -5.28
N HIS A 19 22.64 -8.05 -5.37
CA HIS A 19 22.99 -6.84 -4.62
C HIS A 19 22.24 -5.62 -5.16
N ALA A 20 22.12 -5.51 -6.49
CA ALA A 20 21.32 -4.46 -7.12
C ALA A 20 19.84 -4.58 -6.73
N PHE A 21 19.29 -5.80 -6.68
CA PHE A 21 17.93 -6.01 -6.21
C PHE A 21 17.78 -5.70 -4.71
N GLY A 22 18.75 -6.09 -3.88
CA GLY A 22 18.77 -5.74 -2.45
C GLY A 22 18.75 -4.23 -2.21
N GLU A 23 19.40 -3.45 -3.07
CA GLU A 23 19.35 -1.99 -3.04
C GLU A 23 17.94 -1.47 -3.39
N LEU A 24 17.27 -2.04 -4.40
CA LEU A 24 15.87 -1.70 -4.71
C LEU A 24 14.94 -2.01 -3.53
N VAL A 25 15.11 -3.17 -2.88
CA VAL A 25 14.36 -3.52 -1.67
C VAL A 25 14.59 -2.47 -0.58
N ARG A 26 15.84 -2.10 -0.29
CA ARG A 26 16.18 -1.13 0.73
C ARG A 26 15.53 0.23 0.50
N ARG A 27 15.47 0.69 -0.76
CA ARG A 27 14.84 1.96 -1.13
C ARG A 27 13.33 1.95 -0.99
N HIS A 28 12.69 0.85 -1.36
CA HIS A 28 11.23 0.78 -1.49
C HIS A 28 10.52 0.07 -0.33
N GLN A 29 11.24 -0.65 0.56
CA GLN A 29 10.61 -1.44 1.63
C GLN A 29 9.75 -0.59 2.58
N SER A 30 10.18 0.61 2.94
CA SER A 30 9.45 1.47 3.87
C SER A 30 8.09 1.87 3.30
N SER A 31 8.04 2.25 2.01
CA SER A 31 6.81 2.68 1.35
C SER A 31 5.86 1.51 1.07
N VAL A 32 6.40 0.33 0.67
CA VAL A 32 5.60 -0.88 0.47
C VAL A 32 5.00 -1.38 1.78
N ARG A 33 5.80 -1.46 2.85
CA ARG A 33 5.30 -1.79 4.20
C ARG A 33 4.29 -0.78 4.70
N GLY A 34 4.53 0.52 4.46
CA GLY A 34 3.61 1.59 4.82
C GLY A 34 2.24 1.42 4.16
N LEU A 35 2.20 1.11 2.87
CA LEU A 35 0.96 0.77 2.16
C LEU A 35 0.27 -0.44 2.81
N LEU A 36 0.99 -1.54 2.99
CA LEU A 36 0.41 -2.78 3.52
C LEU A 36 -0.11 -2.62 4.95
N ARG A 37 0.59 -1.88 5.81
CA ARG A 37 0.10 -1.55 7.16
C ARG A 37 -1.23 -0.78 7.13
N GLN A 38 -1.42 0.09 6.14
CA GLN A 38 -2.71 0.76 5.95
C GLN A 38 -3.80 -0.20 5.48
N LEU A 39 -3.46 -1.18 4.65
CA LEU A 39 -4.42 -2.18 4.15
C LEU A 39 -4.82 -3.20 5.22
N THR A 40 -3.86 -3.66 6.02
CA THR A 40 -4.08 -4.67 7.09
C THR A 40 -4.59 -4.07 8.39
N ARG A 41 -4.93 -2.77 8.41
CA ARG A 41 -5.44 -2.07 9.61
C ARG A 41 -4.54 -2.26 10.84
N THR A 42 -3.23 -2.07 10.67
CA THR A 42 -2.22 -2.17 11.74
C THR A 42 -1.82 -3.59 12.17
N ASP A 43 -2.32 -4.65 11.55
CA ASP A 43 -1.69 -5.97 11.72
C ASP A 43 -0.27 -5.92 11.11
N VAL A 44 0.69 -5.63 11.99
CA VAL A 44 2.10 -5.41 11.58
C VAL A 44 2.72 -6.70 11.09
N ALA A 45 2.41 -7.84 11.72
CA ALA A 45 2.95 -9.14 11.33
C ALA A 45 2.50 -9.51 9.92
N LEU A 46 1.21 -9.41 9.65
CA LEU A 46 0.66 -9.65 8.32
C LEU A 46 1.22 -8.67 7.28
N ALA A 47 1.33 -7.39 7.62
CA ALA A 47 1.90 -6.40 6.69
C ALA A 47 3.35 -6.72 6.32
N ASP A 48 4.15 -7.18 7.28
CA ASP A 48 5.54 -7.56 7.06
C ASP A 48 5.66 -8.84 6.23
N ASP A 49 4.82 -9.85 6.48
CA ASP A 49 4.75 -11.09 5.68
C ASP A 49 4.36 -10.79 4.23
N LEU A 50 3.33 -9.97 4.02
CA LEU A 50 2.89 -9.57 2.69
C LEU A 50 3.95 -8.72 1.96
N ALA A 51 4.72 -7.91 2.68
CA ALA A 51 5.82 -7.14 2.09
C ALA A 51 6.96 -8.07 1.62
N GLN A 52 7.32 -9.07 2.41
CA GLN A 52 8.30 -10.09 2.01
C GLN A 52 7.83 -10.83 0.76
N GLU A 53 6.59 -11.32 0.76
CA GLU A 53 6.01 -11.99 -0.40
C GLU A 53 5.99 -11.10 -1.64
N ALA A 54 5.65 -9.81 -1.49
CA ALA A 54 5.63 -8.85 -2.58
C ALA A 54 7.03 -8.68 -3.20
N PHE A 55 8.09 -8.56 -2.38
CA PHE A 55 9.45 -8.45 -2.90
C PHE A 55 9.97 -9.75 -3.51
N LEU A 56 9.61 -10.91 -2.97
CA LEU A 56 9.92 -12.20 -3.59
C LEU A 56 9.25 -12.34 -4.97
N ARG A 57 7.99 -11.94 -5.08
CA ARG A 57 7.29 -11.91 -6.38
C ARG A 57 7.89 -10.90 -7.32
N ALA A 58 8.27 -9.73 -6.83
CA ALA A 58 8.95 -8.71 -7.62
C ALA A 58 10.26 -9.23 -8.19
N TYR A 59 11.09 -9.89 -7.40
CA TYR A 59 12.32 -10.51 -7.88
C TYR A 59 12.08 -11.54 -8.98
N LYS A 60 11.18 -12.48 -8.73
CA LYS A 60 10.83 -13.54 -9.71
C LYS A 60 10.27 -12.97 -11.02
N ASN A 61 9.57 -11.85 -10.96
CA ASN A 61 8.89 -11.24 -12.09
C ASN A 61 9.56 -9.97 -12.62
N ILE A 62 10.79 -9.64 -12.19
CA ILE A 62 11.47 -8.40 -12.58
C ILE A 62 11.59 -8.24 -14.10
N ARG A 63 11.72 -9.36 -14.84
CA ARG A 63 11.74 -9.38 -16.31
C ARG A 63 10.44 -8.89 -16.96
N SER A 64 9.33 -8.84 -16.20
CA SER A 64 8.06 -8.30 -16.69
C SER A 64 7.94 -6.78 -16.51
N PHE A 65 8.85 -6.17 -15.76
CA PHE A 65 8.90 -4.73 -15.61
C PHE A 65 9.44 -4.06 -16.86
N ARG A 66 8.57 -3.34 -17.60
CA ARG A 66 8.91 -2.73 -18.90
C ARG A 66 9.34 -1.26 -18.79
N GLY A 67 9.39 -0.67 -17.59
CA GLY A 67 9.73 0.74 -17.42
C GLY A 67 8.64 1.74 -17.86
N GLU A 68 7.44 1.27 -18.22
CA GLU A 68 6.32 2.11 -18.63
C GLU A 68 5.71 2.93 -17.48
N ALA A 69 6.01 2.54 -16.25
CA ALA A 69 5.63 3.23 -15.02
C ALA A 69 6.82 3.27 -14.08
N ARG A 70 6.73 4.09 -13.02
CA ARG A 70 7.74 4.08 -11.96
C ARG A 70 7.81 2.70 -11.29
N LEU A 71 9.01 2.27 -10.91
CA LEU A 71 9.21 0.99 -10.21
C LEU A 71 8.34 0.90 -8.95
N SER A 72 8.21 2.00 -8.20
CA SER A 72 7.34 2.07 -7.02
C SER A 72 5.87 1.74 -7.34
N THR A 73 5.33 2.24 -8.45
CA THR A 73 3.96 1.94 -8.90
C THR A 73 3.79 0.45 -9.21
N TRP A 74 4.78 -0.16 -9.87
CA TRP A 74 4.78 -1.59 -10.16
C TRP A 74 4.87 -2.43 -8.88
N LEU A 75 5.73 -2.04 -7.92
CA LEU A 75 5.83 -2.70 -6.61
C LEU A 75 4.52 -2.59 -5.81
N TYR A 76 3.86 -1.43 -5.81
CA TYR A 76 2.57 -1.27 -5.14
C TYR A 76 1.48 -2.16 -5.74
N ARG A 77 1.49 -2.36 -7.07
CA ARG A 77 0.57 -3.29 -7.72
C ARG A 77 0.79 -4.72 -7.24
N ILE A 78 2.05 -5.15 -7.13
CA ILE A 78 2.39 -6.50 -6.61
C ILE A 78 1.93 -6.62 -5.14
N ALA A 79 2.26 -5.64 -4.29
CA ALA A 79 1.89 -5.63 -2.88
C ALA A 79 0.36 -5.66 -2.68
N TYR A 80 -0.37 -4.86 -3.45
CA TYR A 80 -1.83 -4.86 -3.42
C TYR A 80 -2.44 -6.20 -3.86
N ASN A 81 -1.87 -6.84 -4.87
CA ASN A 81 -2.30 -8.17 -5.30
C ASN A 81 -2.04 -9.24 -4.22
N CYS A 82 -0.88 -9.19 -3.54
CA CYS A 82 -0.60 -10.07 -2.40
C CYS A 82 -1.66 -9.91 -1.30
N PHE A 83 -1.99 -8.67 -0.95
CA PHE A 83 -3.04 -8.36 0.02
C PHE A 83 -4.41 -8.91 -0.42
N ARG A 84 -4.83 -8.66 -1.67
CA ARG A 84 -6.12 -9.16 -2.19
C ARG A 84 -6.21 -10.68 -2.18
N GLU A 85 -5.13 -11.37 -2.53
CA GLU A 85 -5.07 -12.83 -2.53
C GLU A 85 -5.16 -13.39 -1.11
N ASP A 86 -4.49 -12.74 -0.14
CA ASP A 86 -4.57 -13.14 1.26
C ASP A 86 -5.98 -12.92 1.83
N ALA A 87 -6.56 -11.74 1.58
CA ALA A 87 -7.93 -11.43 2.00
C ALA A 87 -8.95 -12.42 1.43
N ARG A 88 -8.82 -12.78 0.14
CA ARG A 88 -9.68 -13.80 -0.47
C ARG A 88 -9.52 -15.18 0.20
N ARG A 89 -8.28 -15.61 0.45
CA ARG A 89 -8.02 -16.89 1.15
C ARG A 89 -8.64 -16.92 2.55
N ARG A 90 -8.53 -15.81 3.29
CA ARG A 90 -9.13 -15.70 4.62
C ARG A 90 -10.65 -15.76 4.57
N LYS A 91 -11.27 -15.09 3.59
CA LYS A 91 -12.72 -15.16 3.37
C LYS A 91 -13.19 -16.59 3.09
N GLU A 92 -12.47 -17.34 2.26
CA GLU A 92 -12.79 -18.73 1.95
C GLU A 92 -12.69 -19.65 3.18
N VAL A 93 -11.73 -19.37 4.10
CA VAL A 93 -11.50 -20.21 5.30
C VAL A 93 -12.39 -19.81 6.48
N VAL A 94 -12.65 -18.52 6.68
CA VAL A 94 -13.29 -17.98 7.90
C VAL A 94 -14.70 -17.44 7.63
N GLY A 95 -15.09 -17.25 6.36
CA GLY A 95 -16.42 -16.75 6.00
C GLY A 95 -16.67 -15.26 6.32
N VAL A 96 -15.62 -14.50 6.65
CA VAL A 96 -15.71 -13.08 7.01
C VAL A 96 -15.50 -12.20 5.78
N ASP A 97 -16.44 -11.30 5.48
CA ASP A 97 -16.30 -10.32 4.42
C ASP A 97 -15.26 -9.23 4.76
N GLU A 98 -14.54 -8.72 3.75
CA GLU A 98 -13.54 -7.65 3.87
C GLU A 98 -14.10 -6.39 4.57
N ASP A 99 -15.40 -6.07 4.35
CA ASP A 99 -16.08 -4.95 5.00
C ASP A 99 -16.41 -5.22 6.47
N GLN A 100 -16.46 -6.49 6.90
CA GLN A 100 -16.71 -6.89 8.29
C GLN A 100 -15.43 -7.04 9.12
N TRP A 101 -14.28 -6.93 8.52
CA TRP A 101 -13.02 -6.88 9.25
C TRP A 101 -12.88 -5.52 9.97
N GLN A 102 -13.84 -5.25 10.83
CA GLN A 102 -13.69 -4.24 11.86
C GLN A 102 -12.64 -4.79 12.83
N ALA A 103 -11.45 -4.24 12.75
CA ALA A 103 -10.38 -4.57 13.67
C ALA A 103 -10.91 -4.49 15.10
N GLU A 104 -10.77 -5.55 15.85
CA GLU A 104 -10.56 -5.42 17.28
C GLU A 104 -9.40 -4.44 17.43
N GLN A 105 -9.70 -3.26 17.92
CA GLN A 105 -8.72 -2.22 18.14
C GLN A 105 -7.78 -2.75 19.21
N ASP A 106 -6.53 -3.04 18.84
CA ASP A 106 -5.49 -3.22 19.83
C ASP A 106 -5.20 -1.84 20.43
N PRO A 107 -5.54 -1.60 21.73
CA PRO A 107 -5.43 -0.28 22.34
C PRO A 107 -3.99 0.13 22.66
N HIS A 108 -2.98 -0.63 22.24
CA HIS A 108 -1.62 -0.52 22.78
C HIS A 108 -0.54 0.10 21.88
N THR A 109 -0.89 0.88 20.85
CA THR A 109 0.12 1.74 20.24
C THR A 109 -0.25 3.21 20.45
N VAL A 110 -0.05 3.66 21.69
CA VAL A 110 -0.27 5.05 22.08
C VAL A 110 0.97 5.86 21.73
N ASP A 111 0.96 6.50 20.56
CA ASP A 111 1.70 7.75 20.35
C ASP A 111 0.66 8.88 20.38
N PRO A 112 0.61 9.68 21.45
CA PRO A 112 -0.42 10.71 21.60
C PRO A 112 -0.07 11.93 20.75
N GLY A 113 -0.54 11.97 19.50
CA GLY A 113 -0.31 13.09 18.61
C GLY A 113 -1.10 13.00 17.29
N LEU A 114 -1.03 14.05 16.50
CA LEU A 114 -1.68 14.20 15.19
C LEU A 114 -1.53 12.98 14.26
N ARG A 115 -0.40 12.25 14.38
CA ARG A 115 -0.15 11.03 13.61
C ARG A 115 -1.10 9.89 14.02
N HIS A 116 -1.36 9.72 15.32
CA HIS A 116 -2.30 8.74 15.83
C HIS A 116 -3.72 9.04 15.35
N ASP A 117 -4.12 10.32 15.43
CA ASP A 117 -5.46 10.76 15.00
C ASP A 117 -5.67 10.52 13.49
N LEU A 118 -4.66 10.81 12.69
CA LEU A 118 -4.72 10.55 11.25
C LEU A 118 -4.81 9.04 10.95
N MET A 119 -4.04 8.22 11.64
CA MET A 119 -4.07 6.76 11.47
C MET A 119 -5.43 6.19 11.87
N HIS A 120 -5.98 6.64 12.99
CA HIS A 120 -7.31 6.26 13.43
C HIS A 120 -8.38 6.72 12.41
N ALA A 121 -8.31 7.96 11.93
CA ALA A 121 -9.23 8.47 10.92
C ALA A 121 -9.17 7.66 9.62
N LEU A 122 -7.98 7.27 9.18
CA LEU A 122 -7.79 6.40 8.01
C LEU A 122 -8.43 5.01 8.23
N ASN A 123 -8.31 4.44 9.43
CA ASN A 123 -8.90 3.14 9.75
C ASN A 123 -10.44 3.15 9.78
N LEU A 124 -11.06 4.31 9.98
CA LEU A 124 -12.52 4.48 9.88
C LEU A 124 -13.03 4.51 8.44
N LEU A 125 -12.16 4.71 7.45
CA LEU A 125 -12.56 4.68 6.04
C LEU A 125 -12.84 3.25 5.58
N PRO A 126 -13.84 3.05 4.70
CA PRO A 126 -13.97 1.82 3.93
C PRO A 126 -12.67 1.51 3.17
N LEU A 127 -12.33 0.23 3.01
CA LEU A 127 -11.06 -0.21 2.43
C LEU A 127 -10.76 0.46 1.09
N HIS A 128 -11.74 0.51 0.19
CA HIS A 128 -11.56 1.09 -1.16
C HIS A 128 -11.27 2.60 -1.14
N GLU A 129 -11.90 3.37 -0.23
CA GLU A 129 -11.62 4.81 -0.06
C GLU A 129 -10.24 5.01 0.59
N ARG A 130 -9.94 4.25 1.65
CA ARG A 130 -8.66 4.30 2.35
C ARG A 130 -7.50 3.98 1.41
N THR A 131 -7.60 2.90 0.63
CA THR A 131 -6.55 2.50 -0.30
C THR A 131 -6.30 3.57 -1.36
N ALA A 132 -7.35 4.13 -1.94
CA ALA A 132 -7.23 5.19 -2.93
C ALA A 132 -6.56 6.46 -2.35
N VAL A 133 -6.97 6.87 -1.15
CA VAL A 133 -6.35 8.02 -0.44
C VAL A 133 -4.88 7.75 -0.13
N VAL A 134 -4.55 6.58 0.40
CA VAL A 134 -3.16 6.24 0.73
C VAL A 134 -2.28 6.24 -0.52
N LEU A 135 -2.70 5.60 -1.61
CA LEU A 135 -1.93 5.59 -2.86
C LEU A 135 -1.72 7.00 -3.42
N CYS A 136 -2.77 7.82 -3.47
CA CYS A 136 -2.69 9.13 -4.11
C CYS A 136 -2.08 10.21 -3.19
N CYS A 137 -2.47 10.25 -1.91
CA CYS A 137 -2.09 11.35 -1.02
C CYS A 137 -0.82 11.05 -0.21
N GLN A 138 -0.57 9.80 0.16
CA GLN A 138 0.61 9.41 0.94
C GLN A 138 1.75 8.92 0.04
N ASN A 139 1.44 8.07 -0.95
CA ASN A 139 2.45 7.49 -1.83
C ASN A 139 2.68 8.30 -3.12
N GLY A 140 1.92 9.39 -3.33
CA GLY A 140 2.13 10.33 -4.41
C GLY A 140 1.82 9.81 -5.83
N LEU A 141 0.93 8.81 -5.93
CA LEU A 141 0.48 8.31 -7.23
C LEU A 141 -0.54 9.29 -7.85
N SER A 142 -0.45 9.46 -9.16
CA SER A 142 -1.56 10.03 -9.91
C SER A 142 -2.79 9.12 -9.85
N HIS A 143 -3.97 9.65 -10.13
CA HIS A 143 -5.20 8.83 -10.17
C HIS A 143 -5.11 7.72 -11.22
N ASP A 144 -4.42 7.97 -12.35
CA ASP A 144 -4.21 6.96 -13.40
C ASP A 144 -3.28 5.84 -12.92
N GLU A 145 -2.19 6.16 -12.21
CA GLU A 145 -1.30 5.16 -11.61
C GLU A 145 -2.04 4.34 -10.55
N ALA A 146 -2.83 4.99 -9.69
CA ALA A 146 -3.63 4.30 -8.68
C ALA A 146 -4.70 3.39 -9.33
N ALA A 147 -5.32 3.82 -10.44
CA ALA A 147 -6.26 3.00 -11.19
C ALA A 147 -5.61 1.71 -11.72
N ARG A 148 -4.36 1.80 -12.22
CA ARG A 148 -3.57 0.63 -12.65
C ARG A 148 -3.17 -0.28 -11.48
N VAL A 149 -2.81 0.29 -10.33
CA VAL A 149 -2.47 -0.48 -9.13
C VAL A 149 -3.68 -1.26 -8.62
N LEU A 150 -4.84 -0.59 -8.54
CA LEU A 150 -6.07 -1.14 -7.97
C LEU A 150 -6.88 -1.99 -8.95
N ASP A 151 -6.55 -1.92 -10.25
CA ASP A 151 -7.30 -2.57 -11.33
C ASP A 151 -8.79 -2.17 -11.34
N ILE A 152 -9.06 -0.86 -11.22
CA ILE A 152 -10.41 -0.26 -11.24
C ILE A 152 -10.44 0.97 -12.15
N PRO A 153 -11.63 1.37 -12.64
CA PRO A 153 -11.77 2.56 -13.49
C PRO A 153 -11.27 3.84 -12.83
N LEU A 154 -10.64 4.72 -13.61
CA LEU A 154 -10.13 6.03 -13.16
C LEU A 154 -11.20 6.86 -12.44
N GLY A 155 -12.44 6.86 -12.96
CA GLY A 155 -13.57 7.57 -12.33
C GLY A 155 -13.86 7.06 -10.91
N THR A 156 -13.73 5.75 -10.70
CA THR A 156 -13.90 5.12 -9.38
C THR A 156 -12.79 5.58 -8.43
N VAL A 157 -11.53 5.64 -8.88
CA VAL A 157 -10.42 6.15 -8.05
C VAL A 157 -10.67 7.60 -7.64
N LYS A 158 -11.03 8.47 -8.60
CA LYS A 158 -11.33 9.88 -8.32
C LYS A 158 -12.44 10.03 -7.27
N THR A 159 -13.51 9.26 -7.40
CA THR A 159 -14.62 9.27 -6.46
C THR A 159 -14.20 8.78 -5.07
N ASN A 160 -13.42 7.69 -5.00
CA ASN A 160 -12.94 7.14 -3.73
C ASN A 160 -11.99 8.11 -3.02
N VAL A 161 -11.09 8.76 -3.75
CA VAL A 161 -10.18 9.78 -3.18
C VAL A 161 -10.99 10.97 -2.65
N LEU A 162 -11.97 11.47 -3.42
CA LEU A 162 -12.80 12.60 -3.00
C LEU A 162 -13.57 12.26 -1.71
N ARG A 163 -14.31 11.14 -1.70
CA ARG A 163 -15.09 10.70 -0.54
C ARG A 163 -14.23 10.44 0.69
N GLY A 164 -13.10 9.75 0.50
CA GLY A 164 -12.17 9.47 1.59
C GLY A 164 -11.61 10.76 2.20
N ARG A 165 -11.19 11.72 1.39
CA ARG A 165 -10.72 13.04 1.87
C ARG A 165 -11.79 13.83 2.62
N GLU A 166 -13.02 13.82 2.13
CA GLU A 166 -14.14 14.50 2.82
C GLU A 166 -14.45 13.88 4.18
N LYS A 167 -14.43 12.54 4.27
CA LYS A 167 -14.61 11.83 5.54
C LYS A 167 -13.46 12.13 6.51
N LEU A 168 -12.21 12.06 6.05
CA LEU A 168 -11.04 12.41 6.86
C LEU A 168 -11.12 13.83 7.39
N LYS A 169 -11.46 14.80 6.53
CA LYS A 169 -11.62 16.19 6.94
C LYS A 169 -12.66 16.36 8.05
N ARG A 170 -13.81 15.68 7.94
CA ARG A 170 -14.87 15.70 8.96
C ARG A 170 -14.41 15.08 10.28
N THR A 171 -13.79 13.91 10.21
CA THR A 171 -13.30 13.20 11.41
C THR A 171 -12.21 14.01 12.13
N LEU A 172 -11.22 14.50 11.39
CA LEU A 172 -10.13 15.29 11.97
C LEU A 172 -10.59 16.65 12.51
N ALA A 173 -11.59 17.28 11.87
CA ALA A 173 -12.17 18.53 12.39
C ALA A 173 -12.92 18.33 13.72
N ALA A 174 -13.52 17.16 13.93
CA ALA A 174 -14.18 16.81 15.18
C ALA A 174 -13.17 16.56 16.34
N TRP A 175 -11.90 16.30 16.00
CA TRP A 175 -10.81 16.06 16.97
C TRP A 175 -9.83 17.23 17.09
N GLY A 176 -10.05 18.32 16.35
CA GLY A 176 -9.23 19.53 16.45
C GLY A 176 -9.33 20.15 17.84
N PRO A 177 -8.32 20.92 18.28
CA PRO A 177 -8.35 21.57 19.58
C PRO A 177 -9.54 22.54 19.64
N ASN A 178 -10.34 22.42 20.71
CA ASN A 178 -11.31 23.43 21.12
C ASN A 178 -10.61 24.74 21.43
#